data_13db72a8ea89a414bcbaac22b6461d42
#
_entry.id   13db72a8ea89a414bcbaac22b6461d42
#
_cell.length_a   1.000
_cell.length_b   1.000
_cell.length_c   1.000
_cell.angle_alpha   90.00
_cell.angle_beta   90.00
_cell.angle_gamma   90.00
#
_symmetry.space_group_name_H-M   'P 1'
#
loop_
_entity.id
_entity.type
_entity.pdbx_description
1 polymer ?
#
loop_
_entity_poly.entity_id
_entity_poly.type
_entity_poly.pdbx_seq_one_letter_code
_entity_poly.pdbx_strand_id
1 'polypeptide(L)'
;TYFKHDTVNVLQSVTEPLKLAWRFIETKEQEKEREKLERDRRKAEAAGEEWVEPKKENPFAFKMPTSGEINPENHLTVDFDYPLVKLDSAELLLTRVLEDNSIEDIPVRMVRDTGMLRRWQVRAPWKLGGQYTLTIPEGAITDVAGLSNDSIIRKYTVLDPEKFATVLIHVRGRDDGTKYIVQLLDGSNALKQEKRDVTTGDWQFNYVPAGEIKFRIIEDMNGNGKWDTGNVVERLQPER
;
A
#
# COMPACT_ATOMS: atom_id res chain seq x y z
N THR A 1 -27.65 -26.61 -9.36
CA THR A 1 -28.32 -27.93 -9.31
C THR A 1 -28.79 -28.16 -7.89
N TYR A 2 -30.03 -28.50 -7.69
CA TYR A 2 -30.65 -28.88 -6.40
C TYR A 2 -31.56 -30.07 -6.60
N PHE A 3 -31.91 -30.74 -5.49
CA PHE A 3 -32.84 -31.88 -5.54
C PHE A 3 -34.24 -31.42 -5.18
N LYS A 4 -35.23 -31.83 -5.98
CA LYS A 4 -36.64 -31.54 -5.77
C LYS A 4 -37.46 -32.84 -5.94
N HIS A 5 -38.47 -33.04 -5.11
CA HIS A 5 -39.43 -34.13 -5.30
C HIS A 5 -40.36 -33.84 -6.49
N ASP A 6 -40.56 -34.82 -7.34
CA ASP A 6 -41.52 -34.77 -8.41
C ASP A 6 -42.94 -35.03 -7.88
N THR A 7 -43.94 -35.10 -8.77
CA THR A 7 -45.36 -35.34 -8.42
C THR A 7 -45.64 -36.73 -7.84
N VAL A 8 -44.69 -37.67 -7.95
CA VAL A 8 -44.78 -39.04 -7.39
C VAL A 8 -43.77 -39.24 -6.24
N ASN A 9 -43.31 -38.15 -5.65
CA ASN A 9 -42.42 -38.11 -4.49
C ASN A 9 -41.03 -38.76 -4.71
N VAL A 10 -40.58 -38.80 -5.96
CA VAL A 10 -39.22 -39.25 -6.30
C VAL A 10 -38.28 -38.05 -6.37
N LEU A 11 -37.11 -38.19 -5.76
CA LEU A 11 -36.10 -37.13 -5.72
C LEU A 11 -35.40 -37.02 -7.08
N GLN A 12 -35.57 -35.86 -7.73
CA GLN A 12 -34.94 -35.58 -9.03
C GLN A 12 -33.96 -34.42 -8.90
N SER A 13 -32.81 -34.52 -9.62
CA SER A 13 -31.87 -33.45 -9.74
C SER A 13 -32.34 -32.42 -10.77
N VAL A 14 -32.59 -31.20 -10.32
CA VAL A 14 -33.04 -30.11 -11.17
C VAL A 14 -31.91 -29.08 -11.30
N THR A 15 -31.57 -28.72 -12.53
CA THR A 15 -30.61 -27.65 -12.82
C THR A 15 -31.41 -26.48 -13.42
N GLU A 16 -31.50 -25.40 -12.66
CA GLU A 16 -32.08 -24.15 -13.13
C GLU A 16 -30.99 -23.10 -13.26
N PRO A 17 -31.01 -22.29 -14.33
CA PRO A 17 -30.12 -21.16 -14.42
C PRO A 17 -30.46 -20.13 -13.35
N LEU A 18 -29.46 -19.75 -12.56
CA LEU A 18 -29.61 -18.69 -11.57
C LEU A 18 -29.73 -17.34 -12.30
N LYS A 19 -30.90 -16.73 -12.27
CA LYS A 19 -31.08 -15.37 -12.79
C LYS A 19 -30.65 -14.39 -11.69
N LEU A 20 -29.42 -13.90 -11.80
CA LEU A 20 -28.93 -12.82 -10.95
C LEU A 20 -29.43 -11.48 -11.53
N ALA A 21 -30.30 -10.79 -10.79
CA ALA A 21 -30.64 -9.41 -11.05
C ALA A 21 -29.86 -8.53 -10.09
N TRP A 22 -28.98 -7.71 -10.62
CA TRP A 22 -28.29 -6.70 -9.83
C TRP A 22 -29.22 -5.50 -9.62
N ARG A 23 -29.40 -5.10 -8.37
CA ARG A 23 -30.15 -3.90 -8.01
C ARG A 23 -29.30 -3.06 -7.08
N PHE A 24 -29.03 -1.84 -7.51
CA PHE A 24 -28.40 -0.85 -6.63
C PHE A 24 -29.37 -0.47 -5.52
N ILE A 25 -28.98 -0.67 -4.28
CA ILE A 25 -29.72 -0.24 -3.10
C ILE A 25 -28.92 0.90 -2.48
N GLU A 26 -29.45 2.10 -2.52
CA GLU A 26 -28.86 3.25 -1.83
C GLU A 26 -28.80 2.96 -0.33
N THR A 27 -27.69 3.27 0.29
CA THR A 27 -27.57 3.24 1.75
C THR A 27 -28.31 4.44 2.34
N LYS A 28 -28.75 4.33 3.61
CA LYS A 28 -29.38 5.46 4.31
C LYS A 28 -28.51 6.72 4.36
N GLU A 29 -27.20 6.57 4.29
CA GLU A 29 -26.24 7.69 4.23
C GLU A 29 -26.27 8.36 2.87
N GLN A 30 -26.25 7.58 1.79
CA GLN A 30 -26.36 8.10 0.42
C GLN A 30 -27.68 8.82 0.16
N GLU A 31 -28.79 8.28 0.71
CA GLU A 31 -30.10 8.93 0.62
C GLU A 31 -30.11 10.29 1.33
N LYS A 32 -29.58 10.37 2.56
CA LYS A 32 -29.45 11.63 3.31
C LYS A 32 -28.54 12.64 2.60
N GLU A 33 -27.46 12.18 2.01
CA GLU A 33 -26.53 13.04 1.25
C GLU A 33 -27.22 13.62 0.01
N ARG A 34 -27.95 12.79 -0.74
CA ARG A 34 -28.75 13.23 -1.89
C ARG A 34 -29.82 14.26 -1.48
N GLU A 35 -30.57 14.00 -0.41
CA GLU A 35 -31.58 14.94 0.11
C GLU A 35 -30.96 16.27 0.56
N LYS A 36 -29.75 16.23 1.16
CA LYS A 36 -29.00 17.44 1.54
C LYS A 36 -28.61 18.22 0.30
N LEU A 37 -28.05 17.54 -0.72
CA LEU A 37 -27.62 18.13 -1.97
C LEU A 37 -28.80 18.84 -2.70
N GLU A 38 -29.95 18.17 -2.79
CA GLU A 38 -31.16 18.74 -3.39
C GLU A 38 -31.66 19.96 -2.63
N ARG A 39 -31.60 19.93 -1.29
CA ARG A 39 -32.00 21.06 -0.45
C ARG A 39 -31.06 22.25 -0.65
N ASP A 40 -29.77 22.02 -0.72
CA ASP A 40 -28.77 23.07 -0.89
C ASP A 40 -28.86 23.68 -2.30
N ARG A 41 -29.12 22.86 -3.34
CA ARG A 41 -29.43 23.31 -4.69
C ARG A 41 -30.65 24.23 -4.74
N ARG A 42 -31.77 23.82 -4.12
CA ARG A 42 -32.99 24.64 -4.06
C ARG A 42 -32.77 25.96 -3.35
N LYS A 43 -31.92 25.98 -2.31
CA LYS A 43 -31.56 27.22 -1.62
C LYS A 43 -30.76 28.18 -2.50
N ALA A 44 -29.76 27.65 -3.25
CA ALA A 44 -28.96 28.45 -4.17
C ALA A 44 -29.83 29.03 -5.32
N GLU A 45 -30.71 28.18 -5.91
CA GLU A 45 -31.68 28.62 -6.94
C GLU A 45 -32.62 29.71 -6.41
N ALA A 46 -33.10 29.58 -5.16
CA ALA A 46 -33.95 30.61 -4.53
C ALA A 46 -33.21 31.92 -4.20
N ALA A 47 -31.91 31.85 -3.95
CA ALA A 47 -31.03 32.98 -3.72
C ALA A 47 -30.55 33.68 -5.03
N GLY A 48 -30.82 33.07 -6.21
CA GLY A 48 -30.34 33.54 -7.50
C GLY A 48 -28.82 33.31 -7.68
N GLU A 49 -28.23 32.42 -6.92
CA GLU A 49 -26.82 32.04 -7.00
C GLU A 49 -26.65 30.87 -8.00
N GLU A 50 -25.53 30.88 -8.74
CA GLU A 50 -25.19 29.76 -9.61
C GLU A 50 -24.84 28.53 -8.76
N TRP A 51 -25.64 27.45 -8.89
CA TRP A 51 -25.37 26.18 -8.18
C TRP A 51 -24.19 25.46 -8.80
N VAL A 52 -23.12 25.33 -8.02
CA VAL A 52 -22.00 24.47 -8.37
C VAL A 52 -22.15 23.17 -7.58
N GLU A 53 -22.33 22.06 -8.29
CA GLU A 53 -22.42 20.75 -7.65
C GLU A 53 -21.11 20.48 -6.89
N PRO A 54 -21.17 20.18 -5.58
CA PRO A 54 -19.95 19.88 -4.82
C PRO A 54 -19.25 18.67 -5.47
N LYS A 55 -17.95 18.84 -5.72
CA LYS A 55 -17.12 17.77 -6.30
C LYS A 55 -17.22 16.55 -5.38
N LYS A 56 -17.75 15.43 -5.90
CA LYS A 56 -17.78 14.17 -5.14
C LYS A 56 -16.36 13.82 -4.77
N GLU A 57 -16.16 13.41 -3.51
CA GLU A 57 -14.87 12.87 -3.09
C GLU A 57 -14.55 11.67 -3.97
N ASN A 58 -13.34 11.66 -4.50
CA ASN A 58 -12.88 10.56 -5.34
C ASN A 58 -12.72 9.32 -4.46
N PRO A 59 -13.47 8.21 -4.73
CA PRO A 59 -13.37 7.01 -3.94
C PRO A 59 -12.07 6.22 -4.17
N PHE A 60 -11.21 6.68 -5.08
CA PHE A 60 -9.89 6.09 -5.28
C PHE A 60 -9.04 6.25 -4.01
N ALA A 61 -8.80 5.14 -3.32
CA ALA A 61 -8.14 5.14 -2.02
C ALA A 61 -6.77 4.46 -2.05
N PHE A 62 -5.81 5.11 -1.42
CA PHE A 62 -4.44 4.61 -1.27
C PHE A 62 -3.82 5.13 0.03
N LYS A 63 -2.81 4.44 0.52
CA LYS A 63 -1.99 4.85 1.66
C LYS A 63 -0.57 5.12 1.19
N MET A 64 -0.15 6.35 1.34
CA MET A 64 1.20 6.81 1.04
C MET A 64 1.56 7.88 2.08
N PRO A 65 2.79 7.95 2.58
CA PRO A 65 3.21 9.05 3.44
C PRO A 65 2.89 10.39 2.77
N THR A 66 2.20 11.28 3.48
CA THR A 66 1.80 12.59 2.92
C THR A 66 2.98 13.54 2.77
N SER A 67 3.97 13.39 3.63
CA SER A 67 5.25 14.09 3.65
C SER A 67 6.19 13.35 4.59
N GLY A 68 7.44 13.73 4.62
CA GLY A 68 8.39 13.24 5.61
C GLY A 68 9.72 12.81 5.02
N GLU A 69 10.48 12.11 5.86
CA GLU A 69 11.80 11.64 5.53
C GLU A 69 11.74 10.28 4.86
N ILE A 70 12.44 10.13 3.74
CA ILE A 70 12.60 8.88 3.00
C ILE A 70 13.94 8.25 3.36
N ASN A 71 13.90 6.99 3.76
CA ASN A 71 15.10 6.17 3.77
C ASN A 71 15.37 5.66 2.33
N PRO A 72 16.51 6.01 1.71
CA PRO A 72 16.80 5.64 0.32
C PRO A 72 16.91 4.13 0.10
N GLU A 73 17.19 3.33 1.15
CA GLU A 73 17.25 1.87 1.05
C GLU A 73 15.86 1.23 1.01
N ASN A 74 14.87 1.81 1.70
CA ASN A 74 13.54 1.20 1.84
C ASN A 74 12.54 1.62 0.77
N HIS A 75 12.89 2.57 -0.10
CA HIS A 75 12.01 3.16 -1.10
C HIS A 75 10.70 3.73 -0.51
N LEU A 76 10.04 4.57 -1.25
CA LEU A 76 8.73 5.09 -0.87
C LEU A 76 7.64 4.05 -1.23
N THR A 77 6.91 3.56 -0.25
CA THR A 77 5.88 2.54 -0.44
C THR A 77 4.49 3.17 -0.57
N VAL A 78 3.70 2.65 -1.51
CA VAL A 78 2.31 3.03 -1.74
C VAL A 78 1.45 1.77 -1.67
N ASP A 79 0.47 1.76 -0.77
CA ASP A 79 -0.50 0.68 -0.62
C ASP A 79 -1.85 1.14 -1.18
N PHE A 80 -2.34 0.49 -2.24
CA PHE A 80 -3.66 0.75 -2.83
C PHE A 80 -4.73 -0.14 -2.19
N ASP A 81 -5.95 0.37 -2.07
CA ASP A 81 -7.05 -0.42 -1.55
C ASP A 81 -7.46 -1.54 -2.52
N TYR A 82 -7.28 -1.31 -3.83
CA TYR A 82 -7.52 -2.29 -4.89
C TYR A 82 -6.28 -2.49 -5.76
N PRO A 83 -6.14 -3.66 -6.42
CA PRO A 83 -5.09 -3.87 -7.41
C PRO A 83 -5.22 -2.89 -8.58
N LEU A 84 -4.08 -2.51 -9.19
CA LEU A 84 -4.06 -1.59 -10.32
C LEU A 84 -4.20 -2.33 -11.65
N VAL A 85 -4.98 -1.74 -12.57
CA VAL A 85 -5.10 -2.15 -13.97
C VAL A 85 -4.21 -1.30 -14.87
N LYS A 86 -4.16 0.01 -14.61
CA LYS A 86 -3.32 0.96 -15.34
C LYS A 86 -2.39 1.68 -14.38
N LEU A 87 -1.14 1.74 -14.74
CA LEU A 87 -0.14 2.62 -14.14
C LEU A 87 0.81 3.06 -15.25
N ASP A 88 0.81 4.33 -15.58
CA ASP A 88 1.79 4.91 -16.50
C ASP A 88 2.91 5.59 -15.71
N SER A 89 4.04 4.89 -15.61
CA SER A 89 5.22 5.43 -14.91
C SER A 89 5.86 6.61 -15.67
N ALA A 90 5.58 6.77 -16.96
CA ALA A 90 6.11 7.89 -17.74
C ALA A 90 5.41 9.22 -17.41
N GLU A 91 4.18 9.15 -16.90
CA GLU A 91 3.44 10.33 -16.45
C GLU A 91 3.85 10.81 -15.05
N LEU A 92 4.61 10.02 -14.31
CA LEU A 92 5.08 10.39 -12.98
C LEU A 92 6.20 11.43 -13.08
N LEU A 93 6.07 12.51 -12.34
CA LEU A 93 7.07 13.55 -12.27
C LEU A 93 7.70 13.58 -10.89
N LEU A 94 9.01 13.47 -10.84
CA LEU A 94 9.80 13.64 -9.62
C LEU A 94 10.80 14.76 -9.85
N THR A 95 10.70 15.80 -9.06
CA THR A 95 11.63 16.93 -9.13
C THR A 95 12.44 17.02 -7.85
N ARG A 96 13.67 17.50 -7.97
CA ARG A 96 14.58 17.80 -6.85
C ARG A 96 14.93 19.27 -6.86
N VAL A 97 14.89 19.89 -5.68
CA VAL A 97 15.40 21.25 -5.47
C VAL A 97 16.90 21.16 -5.22
N LEU A 98 17.69 21.92 -5.99
CA LEU A 98 19.13 22.06 -5.84
C LEU A 98 19.47 23.19 -4.87
N GLU A 99 20.76 23.30 -4.49
CA GLU A 99 21.24 24.32 -3.54
C GLU A 99 21.05 25.76 -4.05
N ASP A 100 21.08 25.95 -5.36
CA ASP A 100 20.82 27.22 -6.04
C ASP A 100 19.31 27.53 -6.24
N ASN A 101 18.43 26.74 -5.64
CA ASN A 101 16.98 26.73 -5.82
C ASN A 101 16.50 26.40 -7.24
N SER A 102 17.35 25.93 -8.12
CA SER A 102 16.92 25.37 -9.39
C SER A 102 16.24 24.02 -9.21
N ILE A 103 15.45 23.62 -10.20
CA ILE A 103 14.68 22.36 -10.16
C ILE A 103 15.26 21.41 -11.21
N GLU A 104 15.54 20.19 -10.79
CA GLU A 104 16.03 19.12 -11.66
C GLU A 104 15.00 17.99 -11.73
N ASP A 105 14.71 17.51 -12.93
CA ASP A 105 13.86 16.35 -13.14
C ASP A 105 14.64 15.08 -12.87
N ILE A 106 14.06 14.20 -12.06
CA ILE A 106 14.67 12.94 -11.65
C ILE A 106 13.87 11.77 -12.22
N PRO A 107 14.53 10.79 -12.85
CA PRO A 107 13.84 9.61 -13.37
C PRO A 107 13.19 8.83 -12.22
N VAL A 108 11.90 8.57 -12.33
CA VAL A 108 11.10 7.86 -11.34
C VAL A 108 10.33 6.72 -11.98
N ARG A 109 10.15 5.64 -11.24
CA ARG A 109 9.30 4.52 -11.67
C ARG A 109 8.60 3.90 -10.47
N MET A 110 7.41 3.37 -10.68
CA MET A 110 6.73 2.54 -9.70
C MET A 110 6.89 1.07 -10.06
N VAL A 111 7.29 0.27 -9.07
CA VAL A 111 7.50 -1.17 -9.21
C VAL A 111 6.62 -1.89 -8.21
N ARG A 112 5.86 -2.88 -8.68
CA ARG A 112 5.01 -3.68 -7.81
C ARG A 112 5.85 -4.55 -6.88
N ASP A 113 5.46 -4.64 -5.63
CA ASP A 113 6.02 -5.62 -4.68
C ASP A 113 5.65 -7.04 -5.13
N THR A 114 6.62 -7.94 -5.15
CA THR A 114 6.43 -9.33 -5.60
C THR A 114 5.53 -10.13 -4.67
N GLY A 115 5.50 -9.76 -3.39
CA GLY A 115 4.73 -10.44 -2.34
C GLY A 115 3.32 -9.89 -2.12
N MET A 116 3.02 -8.66 -2.60
CA MET A 116 1.75 -7.96 -2.34
C MET A 116 1.21 -7.28 -3.58
N LEU A 117 0.07 -7.76 -4.10
CA LEU A 117 -0.54 -7.25 -5.34
C LEU A 117 -0.92 -5.75 -5.28
N ARG A 118 -1.21 -5.24 -4.10
CA ARG A 118 -1.66 -3.86 -3.87
C ARG A 118 -0.54 -2.92 -3.44
N ARG A 119 0.65 -3.45 -3.15
CA ARG A 119 1.80 -2.66 -2.71
C ARG A 119 2.72 -2.35 -3.87
N TRP A 120 3.10 -1.07 -3.98
CA TRP A 120 4.03 -0.57 -4.97
C TRP A 120 5.13 0.25 -4.30
N GLN A 121 6.27 0.28 -4.93
CA GLN A 121 7.43 1.06 -4.48
C GLN A 121 7.77 2.11 -5.52
N VAL A 122 7.89 3.34 -5.09
CA VAL A 122 8.42 4.44 -5.90
C VAL A 122 9.94 4.38 -5.83
N ARG A 123 10.58 4.08 -6.95
CA ARG A 123 12.03 3.97 -7.06
C ARG A 123 12.60 5.12 -7.87
N ALA A 124 13.60 5.77 -7.30
CA ALA A 124 14.35 6.86 -7.92
C ALA A 124 15.79 6.87 -7.40
N PRO A 125 16.73 7.55 -8.07
CA PRO A 125 18.09 7.77 -7.57
C PRO A 125 18.09 8.84 -6.47
N TRP A 126 17.61 8.47 -5.29
CA TRP A 126 17.53 9.36 -4.13
C TRP A 126 18.92 9.82 -3.70
N LYS A 127 19.14 11.13 -3.59
CA LYS A 127 20.36 11.70 -3.00
C LYS A 127 20.10 12.09 -1.56
N LEU A 128 21.06 11.78 -0.69
CA LEU A 128 21.01 12.07 0.74
C LEU A 128 20.83 13.57 0.99
N GLY A 129 19.98 13.93 1.93
CA GLY A 129 19.64 15.33 2.25
C GLY A 129 18.81 16.05 1.19
N GLY A 130 18.55 15.43 0.03
CA GLY A 130 17.82 16.06 -1.07
C GLY A 130 16.33 16.26 -0.76
N GLN A 131 15.79 17.38 -1.25
CA GLN A 131 14.37 17.70 -1.19
C GLN A 131 13.71 17.38 -2.52
N TYR A 132 12.63 16.58 -2.48
CA TYR A 132 11.93 16.08 -3.66
C TYR A 132 10.45 16.43 -3.64
N THR A 133 9.90 16.65 -4.82
CA THR A 133 8.46 16.75 -5.03
C THR A 133 8.03 15.68 -6.02
N LEU A 134 7.20 14.77 -5.57
CA LEU A 134 6.56 13.75 -6.41
C LEU A 134 5.19 14.27 -6.84
N THR A 135 4.94 14.29 -8.14
CA THR A 135 3.65 14.63 -8.75
C THR A 135 3.14 13.44 -9.54
N ILE A 136 1.93 13.00 -9.22
CA ILE A 136 1.19 11.98 -9.97
C ILE A 136 -0.01 12.70 -10.58
N PRO A 137 -0.07 12.88 -11.91
CA PRO A 137 -1.18 13.54 -12.58
C PRO A 137 -2.51 12.81 -12.38
N GLU A 138 -3.60 13.52 -12.54
CA GLU A 138 -4.95 12.94 -12.54
C GLU A 138 -5.06 11.87 -13.64
N GLY A 139 -5.63 10.70 -13.29
CA GLY A 139 -5.85 9.61 -14.24
C GLY A 139 -4.62 8.77 -14.61
N ALA A 140 -3.44 9.07 -14.05
CA ALA A 140 -2.21 8.28 -14.29
C ALA A 140 -2.31 6.86 -13.73
N ILE A 141 -3.13 6.65 -12.70
CA ILE A 141 -3.33 5.38 -12.03
C ILE A 141 -4.82 5.03 -12.07
N THR A 142 -5.14 3.78 -12.45
CA THR A 142 -6.51 3.26 -12.44
C THR A 142 -6.53 1.88 -11.78
N ASP A 143 -7.47 1.63 -10.90
CA ASP A 143 -7.66 0.36 -10.22
C ASP A 143 -8.62 -0.59 -10.97
N VAL A 144 -8.78 -1.82 -10.45
CA VAL A 144 -9.68 -2.84 -11.03
C VAL A 144 -11.16 -2.47 -10.96
N ALA A 145 -11.56 -1.52 -10.11
CA ALA A 145 -12.91 -0.98 -10.04
C ALA A 145 -13.17 0.13 -11.08
N GLY A 146 -12.15 0.51 -11.85
CA GLY A 146 -12.22 1.58 -12.84
C GLY A 146 -12.08 2.99 -12.25
N LEU A 147 -11.71 3.10 -10.97
CA LEU A 147 -11.49 4.37 -10.30
C LEU A 147 -10.07 4.87 -10.63
N SER A 148 -9.95 6.16 -10.87
CA SER A 148 -8.66 6.81 -11.17
C SER A 148 -8.30 7.83 -10.10
N ASN A 149 -6.99 8.06 -9.91
CA ASN A 149 -6.50 9.04 -8.96
C ASN A 149 -6.79 10.48 -9.39
N ASP A 150 -7.03 11.36 -8.42
CA ASP A 150 -6.89 12.81 -8.58
C ASP A 150 -5.40 13.18 -8.64
N SER A 151 -5.08 14.43 -9.01
CA SER A 151 -3.71 14.93 -8.96
C SER A 151 -3.14 14.84 -7.53
N ILE A 152 -2.00 14.18 -7.39
CA ILE A 152 -1.33 13.95 -6.11
C ILE A 152 0.01 14.67 -6.14
N ILE A 153 0.23 15.57 -5.20
CA ILE A 153 1.53 16.25 -5.01
C ILE A 153 2.01 15.97 -3.60
N ARG A 154 3.22 15.44 -3.47
CA ARG A 154 3.84 15.09 -2.19
C ARG A 154 5.28 15.57 -2.13
N LYS A 155 5.67 16.12 -0.99
CA LYS A 155 7.03 16.60 -0.73
C LYS A 155 7.73 15.68 0.25
N TYR A 156 8.98 15.34 -0.08
CA TYR A 156 9.81 14.45 0.72
C TYR A 156 11.22 15.00 0.86
N THR A 157 11.84 14.67 1.98
CA THR A 157 13.27 14.91 2.21
C THR A 157 13.94 13.55 2.38
N VAL A 158 15.04 13.33 1.69
CA VAL A 158 15.82 12.10 1.90
C VAL A 158 16.66 12.25 3.14
N LEU A 159 16.75 11.19 3.94
CA LEU A 159 17.49 11.18 5.19
C LEU A 159 18.92 11.63 5.01
N ASP A 160 19.36 12.48 5.94
CA ASP A 160 20.76 12.86 6.08
C ASP A 160 21.49 11.83 6.94
N PRO A 161 22.55 11.16 6.42
CA PRO A 161 23.24 10.11 7.15
C PRO A 161 23.84 10.57 8.48
N GLU A 162 24.16 11.87 8.62
CA GLU A 162 24.73 12.42 9.87
C GLU A 162 23.77 12.32 11.06
N LYS A 163 22.46 12.20 10.81
CA LYS A 163 21.43 12.10 11.84
C LYS A 163 21.09 10.66 12.23
N PHE A 164 21.70 9.68 11.57
CA PHE A 164 21.38 8.27 11.74
C PHE A 164 22.61 7.43 12.02
N ALA A 165 22.38 6.32 12.70
CA ALA A 165 23.41 5.33 12.98
C ALA A 165 23.37 4.18 11.96
N THR A 166 24.49 3.52 11.79
CA THR A 166 24.58 2.21 11.17
C THR A 166 24.74 1.17 12.28
N VAL A 167 23.89 0.15 12.27
CA VAL A 167 23.91 -0.94 13.25
C VAL A 167 24.37 -2.22 12.56
N LEU A 168 25.48 -2.77 13.06
CA LEU A 168 26.01 -4.05 12.63
C LEU A 168 25.50 -5.14 13.59
N ILE A 169 24.96 -6.20 13.06
CA ILE A 169 24.55 -7.39 13.81
C ILE A 169 25.27 -8.61 13.28
N HIS A 170 25.60 -9.54 14.18
CA HIS A 170 26.12 -10.85 13.83
C HIS A 170 25.06 -11.90 14.15
N VAL A 171 24.46 -12.50 13.10
CA VAL A 171 23.44 -13.53 13.26
C VAL A 171 24.12 -14.88 13.42
N ARG A 172 23.86 -15.55 14.55
CA ARG A 172 24.29 -16.92 14.84
C ARG A 172 23.08 -17.82 14.78
N GLY A 173 23.17 -18.89 14.05
CA GLY A 173 22.08 -19.83 13.87
C GLY A 173 22.62 -21.18 13.40
N ARG A 174 21.78 -21.95 12.72
CA ARG A 174 22.19 -23.21 12.12
C ARG A 174 22.96 -22.96 10.83
N ASP A 175 24.06 -23.69 10.64
CA ASP A 175 24.89 -23.63 9.43
C ASP A 175 24.35 -24.56 8.32
N ASP A 176 23.04 -24.85 8.32
CA ASP A 176 22.36 -25.76 7.40
C ASP A 176 21.64 -25.04 6.24
N GLY A 177 21.89 -23.72 6.10
CA GLY A 177 21.23 -22.90 5.09
C GLY A 177 19.87 -22.35 5.52
N THR A 178 19.53 -22.48 6.80
CA THR A 178 18.32 -21.89 7.39
C THR A 178 18.29 -20.39 7.12
N LYS A 179 17.16 -19.90 6.65
CA LYS A 179 16.92 -18.47 6.40
C LYS A 179 16.20 -17.86 7.59
N TYR A 180 16.50 -16.60 7.81
CA TYR A 180 15.88 -15.80 8.87
C TYR A 180 15.30 -14.51 8.30
N ILE A 181 14.23 -14.03 8.92
CA ILE A 181 13.72 -12.68 8.74
C ILE A 181 14.17 -11.89 9.98
N VAL A 182 14.94 -10.82 9.76
CA VAL A 182 15.41 -9.97 10.83
C VAL A 182 14.71 -8.63 10.75
N GLN A 183 13.97 -8.31 11.80
CA GLN A 183 13.19 -7.08 11.93
C GLN A 183 13.85 -6.16 12.96
N LEU A 184 14.06 -4.91 12.58
CA LEU A 184 14.45 -3.83 13.48
C LEU A 184 13.18 -3.08 13.90
N LEU A 185 12.94 -3.04 15.19
CA LEU A 185 11.76 -2.42 15.80
C LEU A 185 12.22 -1.22 16.65
N ASP A 186 11.35 -0.25 16.86
CA ASP A 186 11.55 0.81 17.86
C ASP A 186 11.15 0.37 19.27
N GLY A 187 11.33 1.26 20.25
CA GLY A 187 10.97 1.01 21.65
C GLY A 187 9.50 0.63 21.86
N SER A 188 8.59 1.06 20.97
CA SER A 188 7.16 0.73 20.99
C SER A 188 6.81 -0.57 20.24
N ASN A 189 7.81 -1.31 19.75
CA ASN A 189 7.71 -2.50 18.90
C ASN A 189 7.14 -2.23 17.48
N ALA A 190 7.17 -0.98 17.00
CA ALA A 190 6.82 -0.68 15.63
C ALA A 190 7.96 -1.06 14.68
N LEU A 191 7.63 -1.75 13.58
CA LEU A 191 8.60 -2.17 12.57
C LEU A 191 9.18 -0.94 11.85
N LYS A 192 10.51 -0.82 11.86
CA LYS A 192 11.26 0.23 11.14
C LYS A 192 11.93 -0.29 9.89
N GLN A 193 12.61 -1.42 10.00
CA GLN A 193 13.30 -2.04 8.87
C GLN A 193 13.17 -3.56 8.95
N GLU A 194 13.24 -4.23 7.81
CA GLU A 194 13.20 -5.69 7.71
C GLU A 194 14.19 -6.17 6.67
N LYS A 195 14.95 -7.20 7.01
CA LYS A 195 15.80 -7.95 6.07
C LYS A 195 15.31 -9.38 6.02
N ARG A 196 15.11 -9.86 4.80
CA ARG A 196 14.67 -11.23 4.50
C ARG A 196 15.81 -12.04 3.92
N ASP A 197 15.66 -13.35 3.88
CA ASP A 197 16.70 -14.27 3.40
C ASP A 197 18.04 -14.11 4.12
N VAL A 198 18.00 -13.69 5.38
CA VAL A 198 19.17 -13.54 6.23
C VAL A 198 19.70 -14.91 6.58
N THR A 199 20.99 -15.12 6.41
CA THR A 199 21.72 -16.33 6.86
C THR A 199 22.66 -15.99 8.00
N THR A 200 23.35 -16.99 8.55
CA THR A 200 24.42 -16.76 9.54
C THR A 200 25.49 -15.83 8.98
N GLY A 201 25.99 -14.90 9.81
CA GLY A 201 27.01 -13.92 9.43
C GLY A 201 26.68 -12.48 9.82
N ASP A 202 27.43 -11.56 9.22
CA ASP A 202 27.35 -10.14 9.50
C ASP A 202 26.31 -9.44 8.60
N TRP A 203 25.42 -8.69 9.24
CA TRP A 203 24.39 -7.92 8.56
C TRP A 203 24.37 -6.49 9.07
N GLN A 204 24.04 -5.57 8.18
CA GLN A 204 24.07 -4.14 8.46
C GLN A 204 22.70 -3.51 8.26
N PHE A 205 22.26 -2.71 9.22
CA PHE A 205 21.11 -1.82 9.12
C PHE A 205 21.60 -0.38 9.07
N ASN A 206 21.31 0.32 7.99
CA ASN A 206 21.65 1.73 7.82
C ASN A 206 20.47 2.62 8.19
N TYR A 207 20.72 3.90 8.41
CA TYR A 207 19.71 4.92 8.70
C TYR A 207 18.84 4.56 9.90
N VAL A 208 19.45 4.03 10.94
CA VAL A 208 18.76 3.73 12.18
C VAL A 208 18.65 5.01 13.00
N PRO A 209 17.42 5.48 13.34
CA PRO A 209 17.25 6.68 14.13
C PRO A 209 17.80 6.49 15.56
N ALA A 210 18.20 7.59 16.20
CA ALA A 210 18.59 7.55 17.60
C ALA A 210 17.40 7.14 18.48
N GLY A 211 17.63 6.30 19.47
CA GLY A 211 16.61 5.83 20.40
C GLY A 211 16.74 4.36 20.77
N GLU A 212 15.76 3.86 21.49
CA GLU A 212 15.67 2.44 21.82
C GLU A 212 15.31 1.63 20.57
N ILE A 213 16.12 0.62 20.28
CA ILE A 213 15.91 -0.32 19.19
C ILE A 213 15.82 -1.74 19.74
N LYS A 214 15.02 -2.57 19.08
CA LYS A 214 14.86 -4.00 19.39
C LYS A 214 14.99 -4.79 18.10
N PHE A 215 15.54 -5.99 18.21
CA PHE A 215 15.58 -6.93 17.11
C PHE A 215 14.60 -8.06 17.35
N ARG A 216 13.85 -8.43 16.31
CA ARG A 216 13.09 -9.68 16.26
C ARG A 216 13.68 -10.52 15.14
N ILE A 217 14.03 -11.75 15.47
CA ILE A 217 14.54 -12.72 14.50
C ILE A 217 13.50 -13.81 14.37
N ILE A 218 13.09 -14.12 13.16
CA ILE A 218 12.11 -15.16 12.82
C ILE A 218 12.82 -16.19 11.95
N GLU A 219 12.71 -17.47 12.29
CA GLU A 219 13.21 -18.57 11.49
C GLU A 219 12.20 -18.83 10.35
N ASP A 220 12.60 -18.52 9.11
CA ASP A 220 11.79 -18.74 7.90
C ASP A 220 11.99 -20.19 7.45
N MET A 221 11.12 -21.08 7.93
CA MET A 221 11.25 -22.52 7.77
C MET A 221 11.01 -22.98 6.33
N ASN A 222 10.16 -22.26 5.59
CA ASN A 222 9.82 -22.60 4.20
C ASN A 222 10.52 -21.72 3.16
N GLY A 223 11.29 -20.71 3.60
CA GLY A 223 12.10 -19.84 2.74
C GLY A 223 11.27 -18.90 1.87
N ASN A 224 10.02 -18.57 2.28
CA ASN A 224 9.14 -17.69 1.50
C ASN A 224 9.32 -16.19 1.82
N GLY A 225 10.15 -15.85 2.80
CA GLY A 225 10.43 -14.48 3.22
C GLY A 225 9.29 -13.82 3.97
N LYS A 226 8.37 -14.60 4.55
CA LYS A 226 7.23 -14.12 5.34
C LYS A 226 7.10 -14.94 6.60
N TRP A 227 6.60 -14.31 7.67
CA TRP A 227 6.21 -15.05 8.86
C TRP A 227 4.92 -15.82 8.60
N ASP A 228 4.95 -17.12 8.80
CA ASP A 228 3.80 -17.99 8.61
C ASP A 228 3.18 -18.41 9.93
N THR A 229 1.85 -18.36 9.98
CA THR A 229 1.07 -18.91 11.08
C THR A 229 1.08 -20.43 11.00
N GLY A 230 0.98 -21.10 12.15
CA GLY A 230 0.86 -22.55 12.16
C GLY A 230 -0.37 -23.04 11.40
N ASN A 231 -0.28 -24.25 10.87
CA ASN A 231 -1.39 -24.95 10.22
C ASN A 231 -1.80 -26.17 11.05
N VAL A 232 -2.97 -26.11 11.66
CA VAL A 232 -3.48 -27.17 12.54
C VAL A 232 -3.77 -28.47 11.76
N VAL A 233 -4.24 -28.36 10.51
CA VAL A 233 -4.58 -29.51 9.67
C VAL A 233 -3.32 -30.29 9.28
N GLU A 234 -2.26 -29.57 8.95
CA GLU A 234 -0.96 -30.13 8.58
C GLU A 234 -0.03 -30.34 9.79
N ARG A 235 -0.50 -30.00 10.99
CA ARG A 235 0.27 -30.06 12.25
C ARG A 235 1.58 -29.26 12.21
N LEU A 236 1.59 -28.18 11.45
CA LEU A 236 2.74 -27.27 11.39
C LEU A 236 2.64 -26.24 12.52
N GLN A 237 3.76 -26.02 13.21
CA GLN A 237 3.89 -24.96 14.20
C GLN A 237 4.08 -23.61 13.49
N PRO A 238 3.65 -22.48 14.10
CA PRO A 238 4.00 -21.17 13.58
C PRO A 238 5.52 -20.97 13.62
N GLU A 239 6.03 -20.20 12.68
CA GLU A 239 7.42 -19.79 12.65
C GLU A 239 7.78 -18.95 13.89
N ARG A 240 9.01 -19.12 14.39
CA ARG A 240 9.48 -18.58 15.66
C ARG A 240 10.58 -17.55 15.48
#